data_3f8c1d4004168337174f9aad0bd2acfd
#
_entry.id   3f8c1d4004168337174f9aad0bd2acfd
#
_cell.length_a   1.000
_cell.length_b   1.000
_cell.length_c   1.000
_cell.angle_alpha   90.00
_cell.angle_beta   90.00
_cell.angle_gamma   90.00
#
_symmetry.space_group_name_H-M   'P 1'
#
loop_
_entity.id
_entity.type
_entity.pdbx_description
1 polymer ?
#
loop_
_entity_poly.entity_id
_entity_poly.type
_entity_poly.pdbx_seq_one_letter_code
_entity_poly.pdbx_strand_id
1 'polypeptide(L)'
;MASLTTANREYRLRELKMSGRSPYSSSLYAKYSGDMPAWAFLELTSFGTLIDFVRFCARRWGDRRFEASHYDLKRVKSVRNCAAHGSCLINCFAERGTARGSASSGVSRRVAAVGIPKATRRKWMGNTAMQEVATVLVAHSGLVPEAPRARAPHPSSPRCSPGPTEKPRRCPTRGPTPQLAPRSSSFAG
;
A
#
# COMPACT_ATOMS: atom_id res chain seq x y z
N MET A 1 -31.69 4.99 6.85
CA MET A 1 -30.43 5.00 7.63
C MET A 1 -29.86 3.61 7.60
N ALA A 2 -28.71 3.40 6.93
CA ALA A 2 -28.06 2.10 6.98
C ALA A 2 -27.55 1.91 8.42
N SER A 3 -28.28 1.12 9.19
CA SER A 3 -27.87 0.63 10.48
C SER A 3 -26.51 -0.04 10.30
N LEU A 4 -25.47 0.53 10.87
CA LEU A 4 -24.24 -0.21 11.13
C LEU A 4 -24.71 -1.40 11.96
N THR A 5 -24.64 -2.59 11.40
CA THR A 5 -25.03 -3.80 12.12
C THR A 5 -24.29 -3.81 13.46
N THR A 6 -24.95 -4.21 14.52
CA THR A 6 -24.39 -4.26 15.89
C THR A 6 -23.02 -4.94 15.91
N ALA A 7 -22.86 -6.01 15.14
CA ALA A 7 -21.60 -6.71 14.95
C ALA A 7 -20.45 -5.83 14.43
N ASN A 8 -20.73 -4.95 13.47
CA ASN A 8 -19.70 -4.03 12.95
C ASN A 8 -19.31 -2.96 13.97
N ARG A 9 -20.25 -2.53 14.82
CA ARG A 9 -19.95 -1.58 15.90
C ARG A 9 -19.07 -2.22 16.96
N GLU A 10 -19.40 -3.42 17.39
CA GLU A 10 -18.62 -4.15 18.38
C GLU A 10 -17.19 -4.45 17.89
N TYR A 11 -17.05 -4.88 16.62
CA TYR A 11 -15.74 -5.08 16.01
C TYR A 11 -14.87 -3.82 16.09
N ARG A 12 -15.40 -2.66 15.72
CA ARG A 12 -14.66 -1.38 15.75
C ARG A 12 -14.29 -0.94 17.16
N LEU A 13 -15.19 -1.11 18.12
CA LEU A 13 -14.91 -0.82 19.53
C LEU A 13 -13.81 -1.74 20.08
N ARG A 14 -13.80 -3.01 19.67
CA ARG A 14 -12.75 -3.95 20.04
C ARG A 14 -11.41 -3.54 19.42
N GLU A 15 -11.40 -3.16 18.15
CA GLU A 15 -10.21 -2.68 17.44
C GLU A 15 -9.59 -1.46 18.17
N LEU A 16 -10.39 -0.45 18.51
CA LEU A 16 -9.93 0.72 19.27
C LEU A 16 -9.38 0.35 20.65
N LYS A 17 -10.04 -0.56 21.37
CA LYS A 17 -9.54 -1.06 22.67
C LYS A 17 -8.20 -1.78 22.53
N MET A 18 -8.00 -2.53 21.45
CA MET A 18 -6.72 -3.18 21.17
C MET A 18 -5.62 -2.17 20.88
N SER A 19 -5.91 -1.08 20.16
CA SER A 19 -4.98 0.03 19.95
C SER A 19 -4.54 0.69 21.25
N GLY A 20 -5.43 0.77 22.25
CA GLY A 20 -5.09 1.23 23.60
C GLY A 20 -4.13 0.32 24.37
N ARG A 21 -3.95 -0.92 23.94
CA ARG A 21 -2.98 -1.86 24.51
C ARG A 21 -1.67 -1.94 23.75
N SER A 22 -1.61 -1.36 22.57
CA SER A 22 -0.41 -1.37 21.73
C SER A 22 0.63 -0.38 22.24
N PRO A 23 1.91 -0.77 22.34
CA PRO A 23 2.99 0.14 22.75
C PRO A 23 3.15 1.34 21.81
N TYR A 24 2.69 1.22 20.56
CA TYR A 24 2.83 2.26 19.52
C TYR A 24 1.67 3.26 19.50
N SER A 25 0.50 2.93 20.05
CA SER A 25 -0.71 3.74 19.93
C SER A 25 -1.45 3.99 21.26
N SER A 26 -1.00 3.39 22.36
CA SER A 26 -1.66 3.51 23.67
C SER A 26 -1.70 4.95 24.18
N SER A 27 -0.65 5.74 24.01
CA SER A 27 -0.59 7.14 24.41
C SER A 27 -1.58 8.01 23.62
N LEU A 28 -1.69 7.76 22.31
CA LEU A 28 -2.65 8.44 21.44
C LEU A 28 -4.08 8.08 21.83
N TYR A 29 -4.34 6.79 22.06
CA TYR A 29 -5.65 6.33 22.53
C TYR A 29 -6.03 6.95 23.89
N ALA A 30 -5.14 6.92 24.86
CA ALA A 30 -5.38 7.49 26.18
C ALA A 30 -5.72 9.00 26.11
N LYS A 31 -5.00 9.74 25.26
CA LYS A 31 -5.22 11.18 25.09
C LYS A 31 -6.58 11.53 24.49
N TYR A 32 -7.08 10.73 23.54
CA TYR A 32 -8.27 11.08 22.75
C TYR A 32 -9.47 10.15 22.98
N SER A 33 -9.41 9.19 23.91
CA SER A 33 -10.49 8.22 24.15
C SER A 33 -11.81 8.86 24.58
N GLY A 34 -11.79 10.03 25.23
CA GLY A 34 -12.99 10.74 25.68
C GLY A 34 -13.65 11.57 24.58
N ASP A 35 -12.86 12.21 23.74
CA ASP A 35 -13.32 13.01 22.58
C ASP A 35 -12.37 12.76 21.41
N MET A 36 -12.72 11.77 20.58
CA MET A 36 -11.85 11.26 19.55
C MET A 36 -12.06 11.99 18.22
N PRO A 37 -11.11 12.84 17.79
CA PRO A 37 -11.18 13.48 16.49
C PRO A 37 -11.03 12.46 15.37
N ALA A 38 -11.57 12.76 14.18
CA ALA A 38 -11.57 11.84 13.04
C ALA A 38 -10.17 11.35 12.64
N TRP A 39 -9.16 12.21 12.70
CA TRP A 39 -7.78 11.83 12.38
C TRP A 39 -7.20 10.81 13.37
N ALA A 40 -7.45 10.99 14.68
CA ALA A 40 -7.02 10.04 15.71
C ALA A 40 -7.73 8.69 15.55
N PHE A 41 -9.03 8.71 15.24
CA PHE A 41 -9.77 7.50 14.90
C PHE A 41 -9.16 6.75 13.71
N LEU A 42 -8.79 7.45 12.65
CA LEU A 42 -8.19 6.86 11.45
C LEU A 42 -6.79 6.28 11.73
N GLU A 43 -6.02 6.92 12.59
CA GLU A 43 -4.69 6.43 13.02
C GLU A 43 -4.80 5.17 13.89
N LEU A 44 -5.82 5.11 14.74
CA LEU A 44 -6.01 4.01 15.69
C LEU A 44 -6.75 2.80 15.11
N THR A 45 -7.27 2.90 13.90
CA THR A 45 -8.07 1.85 13.28
C THR A 45 -7.37 1.22 12.06
N SER A 46 -7.80 0.02 11.70
CA SER A 46 -7.27 -0.66 10.51
C SER A 46 -7.69 0.01 9.22
N PHE A 47 -6.92 -0.27 8.17
CA PHE A 47 -7.28 0.15 6.82
C PHE A 47 -8.66 -0.36 6.36
N GLY A 48 -9.13 -1.50 6.91
CA GLY A 48 -10.49 -1.98 6.69
C GLY A 48 -11.54 -1.03 7.24
N THR A 49 -11.35 -0.53 8.45
CA THR A 49 -12.24 0.44 9.09
C THR A 49 -12.22 1.79 8.37
N LEU A 50 -11.06 2.24 7.88
CA LEU A 50 -10.97 3.41 7.00
C LEU A 50 -11.85 3.26 5.75
N ILE A 51 -11.81 2.11 5.06
CA ILE A 51 -12.64 1.85 3.88
C ILE A 51 -14.13 1.97 4.19
N ASP A 52 -14.56 1.42 5.32
CA ASP A 52 -15.95 1.52 5.77
C ASP A 52 -16.33 2.95 6.14
N PHE A 53 -15.41 3.70 6.74
CA PHE A 53 -15.60 5.12 7.06
C PHE A 53 -15.77 5.96 5.79
N VAL A 54 -14.94 5.73 4.76
CA VAL A 54 -15.09 6.37 3.44
C VAL A 54 -16.48 6.11 2.86
N ARG A 55 -16.97 4.87 2.92
CA ARG A 55 -18.32 4.53 2.45
C ARG A 55 -19.41 5.23 3.26
N PHE A 56 -19.25 5.30 4.58
CA PHE A 56 -20.18 6.01 5.45
C PHE A 56 -20.26 7.49 5.09
N CYS A 57 -19.12 8.17 4.95
CA CYS A 57 -19.04 9.57 4.54
C CYS A 57 -19.66 9.81 3.16
N ALA A 58 -19.33 8.98 2.18
CA ALA A 58 -19.87 9.08 0.83
C ALA A 58 -21.42 9.03 0.82
N ARG A 59 -21.99 8.09 1.58
CA ARG A 59 -23.43 7.96 1.70
C ARG A 59 -24.07 9.11 2.49
N ARG A 60 -23.39 9.59 3.52
CA ARG A 60 -23.87 10.71 4.34
C ARG A 60 -23.98 12.01 3.55
N TRP A 61 -23.03 12.22 2.62
CA TRP A 61 -22.97 13.42 1.77
C TRP A 61 -23.59 13.23 0.38
N GLY A 62 -24.03 12.03 0.04
CA GLY A 62 -24.59 11.72 -1.29
C GLY A 62 -23.59 11.77 -2.42
N ASP A 63 -22.28 11.64 -2.12
CA ASP A 63 -21.21 11.70 -3.12
C ASP A 63 -20.94 10.33 -3.74
N ARG A 64 -21.49 10.12 -4.97
CA ARG A 64 -21.30 8.88 -5.72
C ARG A 64 -19.87 8.66 -6.17
N ARG A 65 -19.08 9.71 -6.41
CA ARG A 65 -17.66 9.58 -6.79
C ARG A 65 -16.86 9.07 -5.61
N PHE A 66 -17.11 9.62 -4.44
CA PHE A 66 -16.47 9.19 -3.21
C PHE A 66 -16.91 7.75 -2.83
N GLU A 67 -18.16 7.37 -3.10
CA GLU A 67 -18.62 5.99 -2.92
C GLU A 67 -17.90 5.00 -3.86
N ALA A 68 -17.60 5.38 -5.10
CA ALA A 68 -16.81 4.57 -6.02
C ALA A 68 -15.40 4.29 -5.48
N SER A 69 -14.79 5.24 -4.80
CA SER A 69 -13.47 5.09 -4.16
C SER A 69 -13.44 3.98 -3.11
N HIS A 70 -14.56 3.69 -2.45
CA HIS A 70 -14.66 2.56 -1.52
C HIS A 70 -14.31 1.22 -2.17
N TYR A 71 -14.76 0.97 -3.41
CA TYR A 71 -14.46 -0.27 -4.12
C TYR A 71 -13.00 -0.32 -4.59
N ASP A 72 -12.44 0.81 -5.01
CA ASP A 72 -11.03 0.90 -5.36
C ASP A 72 -10.14 0.70 -4.14
N LEU A 73 -10.47 1.28 -3.00
CA LEU A 73 -9.76 1.07 -1.73
C LEU A 73 -9.81 -0.39 -1.24
N LYS A 74 -10.88 -1.14 -1.53
CA LYS A 74 -10.90 -2.59 -1.25
C LYS A 74 -9.83 -3.35 -2.03
N ARG A 75 -9.63 -3.00 -3.30
CA ARG A 75 -8.58 -3.58 -4.14
C ARG A 75 -7.18 -3.18 -3.64
N VAL A 76 -7.02 -1.90 -3.27
CA VAL A 76 -5.77 -1.42 -2.65
C VAL A 76 -5.47 -2.19 -1.37
N LYS A 77 -6.48 -2.46 -0.52
CA LYS A 77 -6.32 -3.28 0.69
C LYS A 77 -5.83 -4.68 0.38
N SER A 78 -6.36 -5.32 -0.66
CA SER A 78 -5.94 -6.67 -1.09
C SER A 78 -4.44 -6.70 -1.40
N VAL A 79 -3.97 -5.79 -2.26
CA VAL A 79 -2.54 -5.70 -2.61
C VAL A 79 -1.67 -5.36 -1.40
N ARG A 80 -2.08 -4.38 -0.60
CA ARG A 80 -1.36 -3.99 0.63
C ARG A 80 -1.21 -5.17 1.59
N ASN A 81 -2.28 -5.96 1.79
CA ASN A 81 -2.23 -7.11 2.66
C ASN A 81 -1.33 -8.21 2.09
N CYS A 82 -1.43 -8.48 0.79
CA CYS A 82 -0.55 -9.41 0.10
C CYS A 82 0.93 -9.01 0.29
N ALA A 83 1.27 -7.76 0.11
CA ALA A 83 2.63 -7.24 0.34
C ALA A 83 3.06 -7.35 1.81
N ALA A 84 2.17 -7.01 2.76
CA ALA A 84 2.47 -7.06 4.18
C ALA A 84 2.71 -8.50 4.69
N HIS A 85 2.09 -9.49 4.06
CA HIS A 85 2.30 -10.91 4.37
C HIS A 85 3.43 -11.56 3.57
N GLY A 86 4.19 -10.79 2.79
CA GLY A 86 5.29 -11.31 1.95
C GLY A 86 4.81 -12.22 0.81
N SER A 87 3.54 -12.15 0.43
CA SER A 87 3.00 -12.96 -0.66
C SER A 87 3.45 -12.44 -2.02
N CYS A 88 3.62 -13.35 -2.98
CA CYS A 88 4.02 -12.99 -4.33
C CYS A 88 2.86 -12.33 -5.09
N LEU A 89 2.98 -11.02 -5.36
CA LEU A 89 1.95 -10.22 -6.05
C LEU A 89 1.71 -10.65 -7.50
N ILE A 90 2.72 -11.25 -8.15
CA ILE A 90 2.66 -11.60 -9.58
C ILE A 90 2.30 -13.07 -9.83
N ASN A 91 2.15 -13.86 -8.77
CA ASN A 91 1.96 -15.33 -8.89
C ASN A 91 0.78 -15.70 -9.79
N CYS A 92 -0.34 -14.98 -9.70
CA CYS A 92 -1.56 -15.26 -10.44
C CYS A 92 -1.74 -14.42 -11.71
N PHE A 93 -0.72 -13.71 -12.21
CA PHE A 93 -0.85 -12.85 -13.39
C PHE A 93 -1.12 -13.63 -14.69
N ALA A 94 -0.65 -14.86 -14.77
CA ALA A 94 -0.90 -15.75 -15.92
C ALA A 94 -2.33 -16.28 -15.99
N GLU A 95 -3.04 -16.32 -14.88
CA GLU A 95 -4.41 -16.84 -14.80
C GLU A 95 -5.39 -15.93 -15.53
N ARG A 96 -6.30 -16.53 -16.28
CA ARG A 96 -7.31 -15.79 -17.07
C ARG A 96 -8.68 -15.90 -16.43
N GLY A 97 -9.49 -14.85 -16.59
CA GLY A 97 -10.91 -14.90 -16.20
C GLY A 97 -11.16 -14.97 -14.70
N THR A 98 -10.18 -14.64 -13.86
CA THR A 98 -10.33 -14.67 -12.40
C THR A 98 -11.01 -13.44 -11.83
N ALA A 99 -11.20 -12.38 -12.64
CA ALA A 99 -11.78 -11.12 -12.18
C ALA A 99 -13.27 -11.28 -11.83
N ARG A 100 -13.60 -10.97 -10.58
CA ARG A 100 -14.99 -10.98 -10.06
C ARG A 100 -15.76 -9.68 -10.38
N GLY A 101 -15.54 -9.10 -11.53
CA GLY A 101 -16.20 -7.88 -11.97
C GLY A 101 -15.26 -6.97 -12.75
N SER A 102 -15.81 -5.87 -13.24
CA SER A 102 -15.04 -4.88 -14.00
C SER A 102 -14.26 -3.95 -13.09
N ALA A 103 -13.11 -3.47 -13.57
CA ALA A 103 -12.41 -2.37 -12.95
C ALA A 103 -13.29 -1.11 -12.95
N SER A 104 -13.07 -0.19 -12.00
CA SER A 104 -13.79 1.08 -11.99
C SER A 104 -13.56 1.86 -13.30
N SER A 105 -14.51 2.72 -13.65
CA SER A 105 -14.40 3.55 -14.85
C SER A 105 -13.17 4.47 -14.79
N GLY A 106 -12.80 4.92 -13.59
CA GLY A 106 -11.59 5.71 -13.36
C GLY A 106 -10.31 4.95 -13.70
N VAL A 107 -10.17 3.73 -13.18
CA VAL A 107 -9.04 2.84 -13.48
C VAL A 107 -8.99 2.50 -14.97
N SER A 108 -10.13 2.09 -15.55
CA SER A 108 -10.22 1.74 -16.97
C SER A 108 -9.78 2.88 -17.89
N ARG A 109 -10.18 4.12 -17.58
CA ARG A 109 -9.83 5.33 -18.33
C ARG A 109 -8.33 5.64 -18.23
N ARG A 110 -7.76 5.56 -17.04
CA ARG A 110 -6.32 5.80 -16.82
C ARG A 110 -5.46 4.76 -17.54
N VAL A 111 -5.82 3.48 -17.44
CA VAL A 111 -5.12 2.40 -18.15
C VAL A 111 -5.27 2.57 -19.69
N ALA A 112 -6.40 3.10 -20.16
CA ALA A 112 -6.57 3.43 -21.57
C ALA A 112 -5.64 4.58 -22.03
N ALA A 113 -5.44 5.58 -21.19
CA ALA A 113 -4.61 6.74 -21.51
C ALA A 113 -3.11 6.40 -21.65
N VAL A 114 -2.66 5.26 -21.13
CA VAL A 114 -1.27 4.78 -21.29
C VAL A 114 -0.99 4.23 -22.70
N GLY A 115 -1.99 4.17 -23.60
CA GLY A 115 -1.79 3.72 -24.98
C GLY A 115 -1.82 2.20 -25.16
N ILE A 116 -2.18 1.43 -24.14
CA ILE A 116 -2.29 -0.04 -24.26
C ILE A 116 -3.47 -0.42 -25.16
N PRO A 117 -3.29 -1.30 -26.18
CA PRO A 117 -4.37 -1.73 -27.07
C PRO A 117 -5.56 -2.31 -26.32
N LYS A 118 -6.77 -2.02 -26.80
CA LYS A 118 -8.04 -2.44 -26.15
C LYS A 118 -8.11 -3.96 -25.91
N ALA A 119 -7.64 -4.77 -26.85
CA ALA A 119 -7.64 -6.23 -26.73
C ALA A 119 -6.73 -6.69 -25.56
N THR A 120 -5.54 -6.14 -25.46
CA THR A 120 -4.56 -6.41 -24.38
C THR A 120 -5.11 -5.98 -23.02
N ARG A 121 -5.70 -4.77 -22.95
CA ARG A 121 -6.34 -4.30 -21.71
C ARG A 121 -7.47 -5.22 -21.25
N ARG A 122 -8.34 -5.63 -22.17
CA ARG A 122 -9.44 -6.56 -21.86
C ARG A 122 -8.93 -7.89 -21.32
N LYS A 123 -7.85 -8.43 -21.91
CA LYS A 123 -7.19 -9.66 -21.44
C LYS A 123 -6.65 -9.49 -20.03
N TRP A 124 -5.88 -8.44 -19.77
CA TRP A 124 -5.25 -8.23 -18.45
C TRP A 124 -6.25 -7.84 -17.38
N MET A 125 -7.21 -6.98 -17.70
CA MET A 125 -8.25 -6.59 -16.76
C MET A 125 -9.28 -7.70 -16.49
N GLY A 126 -9.19 -8.83 -17.18
CA GLY A 126 -9.88 -10.08 -16.84
C GLY A 126 -9.23 -10.87 -15.69
N ASN A 127 -8.11 -10.43 -15.19
CA ASN A 127 -7.41 -11.05 -14.06
C ASN A 127 -7.54 -10.17 -12.81
N THR A 128 -7.91 -10.78 -11.65
CA THR A 128 -8.13 -10.07 -10.38
C THR A 128 -6.87 -9.35 -9.91
N ALA A 129 -5.72 -10.06 -9.86
CA ALA A 129 -4.47 -9.49 -9.37
C ALA A 129 -3.99 -8.32 -10.23
N MET A 130 -4.13 -8.43 -11.56
CA MET A 130 -3.82 -7.34 -12.49
C MET A 130 -4.73 -6.12 -12.30
N GLN A 131 -6.05 -6.34 -12.06
CA GLN A 131 -6.96 -5.25 -11.72
C GLN A 131 -6.58 -4.55 -10.42
N GLU A 132 -6.24 -5.32 -9.39
CA GLU A 132 -5.86 -4.80 -8.07
C GLU A 132 -4.58 -3.98 -8.16
N VAL A 133 -3.54 -4.49 -8.81
CA VAL A 133 -2.27 -3.77 -9.03
C VAL A 133 -2.49 -2.50 -9.86
N ALA A 134 -3.26 -2.58 -10.96
CA ALA A 134 -3.60 -1.40 -11.76
C ALA A 134 -4.36 -0.35 -10.93
N THR A 135 -5.26 -0.79 -10.03
CA THR A 135 -5.99 0.11 -9.14
C THR A 135 -5.04 0.82 -8.17
N VAL A 136 -4.05 0.11 -7.60
CA VAL A 136 -3.03 0.73 -6.72
C VAL A 136 -2.24 1.80 -7.47
N LEU A 137 -1.76 1.50 -8.68
CA LEU A 137 -0.99 2.45 -9.49
C LEU A 137 -1.80 3.70 -9.83
N VAL A 138 -3.08 3.53 -10.18
CA VAL A 138 -3.99 4.66 -10.48
C VAL A 138 -4.29 5.47 -9.22
N ALA A 139 -4.55 4.83 -8.09
CA ALA A 139 -4.78 5.51 -6.82
C ALA A 139 -3.53 6.29 -6.39
N HIS A 140 -2.36 5.69 -6.48
CA HIS A 140 -1.08 6.35 -6.18
C HIS A 140 -0.87 7.59 -7.05
N SER A 141 -1.05 7.47 -8.38
CA SER A 141 -0.89 8.61 -9.30
C SER A 141 -1.90 9.76 -9.07
N GLY A 142 -3.02 9.47 -8.42
CA GLY A 142 -4.01 10.49 -8.05
C GLY A 142 -3.75 11.16 -6.71
N LEU A 143 -3.01 10.51 -5.82
CA LEU A 143 -2.73 11.00 -4.46
C LEU A 143 -1.36 11.64 -4.33
N VAL A 144 -0.38 11.15 -5.09
CA VAL A 144 0.98 11.67 -5.05
C VAL A 144 1.12 12.73 -6.15
N PRO A 145 1.38 14.00 -5.80
CA PRO A 145 1.70 15.02 -6.79
C PRO A 145 2.90 14.55 -7.61
N GLU A 146 2.85 14.75 -8.93
CA GLU A 146 4.04 14.50 -9.75
C GLU A 146 5.19 15.32 -9.16
N ALA A 147 6.20 14.64 -8.63
CA ALA A 147 7.45 15.32 -8.28
C ALA A 147 7.89 16.12 -9.50
N PRO A 148 8.34 17.38 -9.34
CA PRO A 148 8.87 18.13 -10.46
C PRO A 148 9.90 17.23 -11.14
N ARG A 149 9.63 16.84 -12.38
CA ARG A 149 10.56 16.03 -13.17
C ARG A 149 11.90 16.75 -13.07
N ALA A 150 12.90 16.08 -12.48
CA ALA A 150 14.25 16.60 -12.46
C ALA A 150 14.54 17.04 -13.88
N ARG A 151 14.66 18.38 -14.08
CA ARG A 151 14.87 18.99 -15.39
C ARG A 151 16.09 18.28 -15.95
N ALA A 152 15.93 17.58 -17.06
CA ALA A 152 17.07 16.97 -17.73
C ALA A 152 18.20 18.00 -17.76
N PRO A 153 19.44 17.67 -17.37
CA PRO A 153 20.51 18.64 -17.33
C PRO A 153 20.59 19.32 -18.68
N HIS A 154 20.50 20.66 -18.65
CA HIS A 154 20.56 21.49 -19.86
C HIS A 154 21.84 21.14 -20.60
N PRO A 155 21.85 20.91 -21.92
CA PRO A 155 23.05 20.53 -22.68
C PRO A 155 24.20 21.55 -22.64
N SER A 156 23.98 22.71 -22.01
CA SER A 156 24.97 23.76 -21.77
C SER A 156 25.65 23.71 -20.40
N SER A 157 25.41 22.70 -19.56
CA SER A 157 26.24 22.51 -18.38
C SER A 157 27.64 22.09 -18.79
N PRO A 158 28.71 22.83 -18.40
CA PRO A 158 30.07 22.46 -18.73
C PRO A 158 30.31 21.03 -18.18
N ARG A 159 30.68 20.10 -19.07
CA ARG A 159 31.11 18.77 -18.65
C ARG A 159 32.29 18.97 -17.70
N CYS A 160 32.13 18.59 -16.44
CA CYS A 160 33.29 18.39 -15.59
C CYS A 160 34.20 17.37 -16.28
N SER A 161 35.30 17.86 -16.83
CA SER A 161 36.35 16.98 -17.38
C SER A 161 36.85 16.12 -16.23
N PRO A 162 37.00 14.79 -16.41
CA PRO A 162 37.63 13.97 -15.40
C PRO A 162 39.05 14.45 -15.23
N GLY A 163 39.40 14.92 -14.00
CA GLY A 163 40.77 15.24 -13.64
C GLY A 163 41.68 14.02 -13.77
N PRO A 164 43.01 14.22 -13.92
CA PRO A 164 43.93 13.12 -14.20
C PRO A 164 43.96 12.12 -13.05
N THR A 165 43.59 10.89 -13.39
CA THR A 165 43.90 9.59 -12.77
C THR A 165 44.33 9.58 -11.31
N GLU A 166 43.36 9.56 -10.38
CA GLU A 166 43.62 9.05 -9.05
C GLU A 166 43.55 7.52 -9.09
N LYS A 167 44.65 6.85 -8.74
CA LYS A 167 44.78 5.39 -8.71
C LYS A 167 43.68 4.78 -7.82
N PRO A 168 43.03 3.66 -8.25
CA PRO A 168 42.04 2.98 -7.45
C PRO A 168 42.64 2.49 -6.12
N ARG A 169 42.17 3.00 -4.99
CA ARG A 169 42.49 2.48 -3.68
C ARG A 169 41.96 1.05 -3.60
N ARG A 170 42.84 0.09 -3.40
CA ARG A 170 42.49 -1.31 -3.15
C ARG A 170 41.57 -1.38 -1.91
N CYS A 171 40.38 -1.95 -2.12
CA CYS A 171 39.53 -2.37 -1.00
C CYS A 171 40.31 -3.37 -0.14
N PRO A 172 40.32 -3.20 1.20
CA PRO A 172 40.91 -4.20 2.08
C PRO A 172 40.07 -5.49 1.97
N THR A 173 40.75 -6.58 1.65
CA THR A 173 40.20 -7.94 1.64
C THR A 173 39.66 -8.25 3.05
N ARG A 174 38.36 -8.59 3.12
CA ARG A 174 37.73 -9.11 4.32
C ARG A 174 38.52 -10.32 4.81
N GLY A 175 39.05 -10.21 6.03
CA GLY A 175 39.63 -11.33 6.73
C GLY A 175 38.63 -12.44 7.03
N PRO A 176 39.08 -13.67 7.29
CA PRO A 176 38.21 -14.83 7.47
C PRO A 176 37.27 -14.63 8.66
N THR A 177 35.99 -14.92 8.44
CA THR A 177 34.94 -14.91 9.48
C THR A 177 35.30 -15.90 10.60
N PRO A 178 35.24 -15.51 11.90
CA PRO A 178 35.44 -16.47 12.97
C PRO A 178 34.36 -17.55 12.96
N GLN A 179 34.73 -18.81 12.89
CA GLN A 179 33.86 -19.94 13.09
C GLN A 179 33.35 -19.95 14.55
N LEU A 180 32.03 -19.86 14.72
CA LEU A 180 31.39 -20.09 16.00
C LEU A 180 31.52 -21.57 16.37
N ALA A 181 32.21 -21.86 17.43
CA ALA A 181 32.31 -23.18 18.03
C ALA A 181 30.93 -23.69 18.51
N PRO A 182 30.61 -24.99 18.34
CA PRO A 182 29.35 -25.55 18.84
C PRO A 182 29.30 -25.53 20.34
N ARG A 183 28.26 -24.97 20.94
CA ARG A 183 27.97 -25.06 22.38
C ARG A 183 27.55 -26.48 22.68
N SER A 184 28.38 -27.17 23.45
CA SER A 184 28.04 -28.44 24.08
C SER A 184 26.93 -28.21 25.12
N SER A 185 25.75 -28.77 24.90
CA SER A 185 24.70 -28.86 25.90
C SER A 185 24.99 -30.02 26.81
N SER A 186 25.50 -29.73 28.01
CA SER A 186 25.47 -30.67 29.16
C SER A 186 24.08 -30.58 29.78
N PHE A 187 23.25 -31.56 29.53
CA PHE A 187 22.14 -31.91 30.41
C PHE A 187 22.69 -32.93 31.39
N ALA A 188 22.70 -32.62 32.67
CA ALA A 188 22.87 -33.59 33.77
C ALA A 188 21.92 -33.20 34.91
N GLY A 189 21.15 -34.18 35.39
CA GLY A 189 20.46 -34.21 36.67
C GLY A 189 19.02 -33.79 36.65
#